data_436c9eb6be2f7ff568be95870fcc91c9
#
_entry.id   436c9eb6be2f7ff568be95870fcc91c9
#
_cell.length_a   1.000
_cell.length_b   1.000
_cell.length_c   1.000
_cell.angle_alpha   90.00
_cell.angle_beta   90.00
_cell.angle_gamma   90.00
#
_symmetry.space_group_name_H-M   'P 1'
#
loop_
_entity.id
_entity.type
_entity.pdbx_description
1 polymer ?
#
loop_
_entity_poly.entity_id
_entity_poly.type
_entity_poly.pdbx_seq_one_letter_code
_entity_poly.pdbx_strand_id
1 'polypeptide(L)'
;MATRRLMIYGGVLLALGGSSAIMAQEKKLDRIRVGGGSASAAQMSIWFAKEGNYYDKHGLNVEVISIPGSSLAIQAMLSGELPIIQAGGAGPIQAALSGTDTVILATIVKKFNWWIFGQAGIARMEDLKGKVFGTTRFGTQSDLASRIALRKAGLEPDRDVTMIQTGGPAETVMAMATGKVHAAAISPPATLQAKRFKLKELMDLTTLDVEYHVNGVVTTRRYLKSNEDIVRRFLRAYIEGAVRAMRDRAFAIKTMGKYFRTDDKEVLDETYELSIKSGFTVPPYPAGIPALLQDLERTMPKAKGAKPDDFIDNRLVRELDQSGFVKALLAGK
;
A
#
# COMPACT_ATOMS: atom_id res chain seq x y z
N MET A 1 -102.01 -14.48 7.55
CA MET A 1 -101.51 -14.58 6.18
C MET A 1 -100.04 -14.02 6.21
N ALA A 2 -99.07 -14.89 6.20
CA ALA A 2 -97.67 -14.55 6.39
C ALA A 2 -96.90 -14.73 5.10
N THR A 3 -96.36 -13.70 4.60
CA THR A 3 -95.44 -13.71 3.42
C THR A 3 -93.97 -13.76 3.85
N ARG A 4 -93.29 -14.88 3.61
CA ARG A 4 -91.87 -15.06 3.83
C ARG A 4 -91.10 -14.40 2.70
N ARG A 5 -90.16 -13.48 3.05
CA ARG A 5 -89.16 -12.97 2.14
C ARG A 5 -87.83 -13.78 2.32
N LEU A 6 -87.42 -14.34 1.21
CA LEU A 6 -86.15 -15.07 1.10
C LEU A 6 -84.98 -14.05 0.88
N MET A 7 -83.98 -14.00 1.79
CA MET A 7 -82.74 -13.24 1.60
C MET A 7 -81.69 -14.17 1.02
N ILE A 8 -81.16 -13.77 -0.14
CA ILE A 8 -80.04 -14.42 -0.79
C ILE A 8 -78.80 -13.70 -0.31
N TYR A 9 -77.89 -14.41 0.41
CA TYR A 9 -76.57 -13.89 0.78
C TYR A 9 -75.56 -14.22 -0.35
N GLY A 10 -75.12 -13.20 -1.08
CA GLY A 10 -74.02 -13.30 -2.00
C GLY A 10 -72.67 -13.27 -1.24
N GLY A 11 -71.95 -14.37 -1.24
CA GLY A 11 -70.61 -14.43 -0.68
C GLY A 11 -69.59 -13.80 -1.63
N VAL A 12 -68.96 -12.73 -1.19
CA VAL A 12 -67.82 -12.17 -1.89
C VAL A 12 -66.54 -12.90 -1.40
N LEU A 13 -65.94 -13.73 -2.26
CA LEU A 13 -64.56 -14.27 -2.04
C LEU A 13 -63.56 -13.15 -2.26
N LEU A 14 -62.98 -12.63 -1.20
CA LEU A 14 -61.73 -11.81 -1.26
C LEU A 14 -60.54 -12.77 -1.46
N ALA A 15 -59.99 -12.78 -2.67
CA ALA A 15 -58.70 -13.39 -2.94
C ALA A 15 -57.58 -12.52 -2.33
N LEU A 16 -57.06 -12.92 -1.18
CA LEU A 16 -55.85 -12.35 -0.60
C LEU A 16 -54.62 -12.78 -1.44
N GLY A 17 -54.26 -11.95 -2.41
CA GLY A 17 -53.01 -12.08 -3.13
C GLY A 17 -51.85 -11.78 -2.16
N GLY A 18 -51.24 -12.85 -1.64
CA GLY A 18 -50.01 -12.74 -0.84
C GLY A 18 -48.84 -12.26 -1.71
N SER A 19 -48.58 -10.97 -1.69
CA SER A 19 -47.31 -10.43 -2.20
C SER A 19 -46.18 -10.91 -1.28
N SER A 20 -45.49 -11.98 -1.68
CA SER A 20 -44.24 -12.38 -1.07
C SER A 20 -43.21 -11.29 -1.38
N ALA A 21 -43.11 -10.29 -0.50
CA ALA A 21 -42.00 -9.38 -0.50
C ALA A 21 -40.74 -10.21 -0.25
N ILE A 22 -39.96 -10.46 -1.31
CA ILE A 22 -38.60 -11.00 -1.20
C ILE A 22 -37.81 -9.92 -0.48
N MET A 23 -37.73 -10.03 0.84
CA MET A 23 -36.80 -9.27 1.64
C MET A 23 -35.38 -9.66 1.15
N ALA A 24 -34.79 -8.81 0.35
CA ALA A 24 -33.38 -8.94 0.03
C ALA A 24 -32.61 -8.90 1.36
N GLN A 25 -32.13 -10.05 1.79
CA GLN A 25 -31.33 -10.19 3.01
C GLN A 25 -30.07 -9.33 2.79
N GLU A 26 -29.99 -8.19 3.46
CA GLU A 26 -28.78 -7.35 3.43
C GLU A 26 -27.58 -8.25 3.76
N LYS A 27 -26.70 -8.41 2.78
CA LYS A 27 -25.50 -9.23 2.94
C LYS A 27 -24.64 -8.61 4.06
N LYS A 28 -24.63 -9.21 5.23
CA LYS A 28 -23.84 -8.76 6.36
C LYS A 28 -22.37 -8.75 5.95
N LEU A 29 -21.78 -7.57 5.87
CA LEU A 29 -20.37 -7.39 5.53
C LEU A 29 -19.49 -7.66 6.77
N ASP A 30 -18.38 -8.39 6.57
CA ASP A 30 -17.38 -8.57 7.63
C ASP A 30 -16.61 -7.27 7.82
N ARG A 31 -16.63 -6.76 9.05
CA ARG A 31 -15.93 -5.50 9.39
C ARG A 31 -14.48 -5.78 9.71
N ILE A 32 -13.59 -5.08 9.02
CA ILE A 32 -12.15 -5.12 9.29
C ILE A 32 -11.54 -3.71 9.27
N ARG A 33 -10.49 -3.50 10.07
CA ARG A 33 -9.66 -2.30 10.03
C ARG A 33 -8.35 -2.62 9.31
N VAL A 34 -7.94 -1.76 8.41
CA VAL A 34 -6.74 -1.94 7.60
C VAL A 34 -5.86 -0.70 7.69
N GLY A 35 -4.57 -0.88 7.93
CA GLY A 35 -3.63 0.23 8.02
C GLY A 35 -2.88 0.48 6.72
N GLY A 36 -2.68 1.75 6.38
CA GLY A 36 -1.81 2.15 5.28
C GLY A 36 -1.61 3.65 5.19
N GLY A 37 -0.57 4.09 4.49
CA GLY A 37 -0.34 5.50 4.27
C GLY A 37 -1.21 6.09 3.16
N SER A 38 -1.31 7.40 3.11
CA SER A 38 -2.02 8.13 2.06
C SER A 38 -1.16 9.22 1.40
N ALA A 39 0.07 9.44 1.90
CA ALA A 39 0.94 10.51 1.41
C ALA A 39 1.96 10.05 0.35
N SER A 40 1.91 8.79 -0.08
CA SER A 40 2.78 8.23 -1.12
C SER A 40 1.96 7.44 -2.13
N ALA A 41 2.27 7.60 -3.39
CA ALA A 41 1.60 6.90 -4.49
C ALA A 41 1.73 5.37 -4.37
N ALA A 42 2.85 4.86 -3.88
CA ALA A 42 3.07 3.44 -3.64
C ALA A 42 2.05 2.83 -2.66
N GLN A 43 1.41 3.64 -1.84
CA GLN A 43 0.43 3.21 -0.85
C GLN A 43 -1.03 3.37 -1.29
N MET A 44 -1.28 3.77 -2.54
CA MET A 44 -2.64 4.08 -2.99
C MET A 44 -3.52 2.87 -3.28
N SER A 45 -2.98 1.66 -3.40
CA SER A 45 -3.77 0.47 -3.81
C SER A 45 -4.92 0.13 -2.86
N ILE A 46 -4.75 0.28 -1.54
CA ILE A 46 -5.87 0.08 -0.58
C ILE A 46 -6.97 1.14 -0.74
N TRP A 47 -6.59 2.37 -1.10
CA TRP A 47 -7.52 3.47 -1.33
C TRP A 47 -8.26 3.31 -2.66
N PHE A 48 -7.59 2.81 -3.70
CA PHE A 48 -8.25 2.46 -4.96
C PHE A 48 -9.28 1.35 -4.76
N ALA A 49 -8.96 0.33 -3.95
CA ALA A 49 -9.93 -0.70 -3.61
C ALA A 49 -11.15 -0.12 -2.87
N LYS A 50 -10.94 0.83 -1.95
CA LYS A 50 -12.01 1.50 -1.21
C LYS A 50 -12.87 2.38 -2.12
N GLU A 51 -12.28 3.28 -2.89
CA GLU A 51 -13.00 4.21 -3.75
C GLU A 51 -13.69 3.52 -4.95
N GLY A 52 -13.19 2.34 -5.32
CA GLY A 52 -13.83 1.48 -6.31
C GLY A 52 -14.95 0.60 -5.77
N ASN A 53 -15.27 0.67 -4.47
CA ASN A 53 -16.23 -0.19 -3.75
C ASN A 53 -15.92 -1.69 -3.86
N TYR A 54 -14.65 -2.06 -4.10
CA TYR A 54 -14.27 -3.45 -4.27
C TYR A 54 -14.32 -4.24 -2.97
N TYR A 55 -14.12 -3.59 -1.81
CA TYR A 55 -14.29 -4.26 -0.52
C TYR A 55 -15.73 -4.72 -0.31
N ASP A 56 -16.71 -3.83 -0.53
CA ASP A 56 -18.13 -4.13 -0.39
C ASP A 56 -18.57 -5.20 -1.40
N LYS A 57 -18.07 -5.11 -2.64
CA LYS A 57 -18.26 -6.13 -3.69
C LYS A 57 -17.87 -7.53 -3.20
N HIS A 58 -16.80 -7.62 -2.43
CA HIS A 58 -16.29 -8.88 -1.88
C HIS A 58 -16.77 -9.16 -0.44
N GLY A 59 -17.83 -8.49 0.02
CA GLY A 59 -18.46 -8.76 1.31
C GLY A 59 -17.67 -8.27 2.52
N LEU A 60 -16.82 -7.25 2.34
CA LEU A 60 -16.02 -6.63 3.40
C LEU A 60 -16.42 -5.17 3.62
N ASN A 61 -16.64 -4.78 4.87
CA ASN A 61 -16.72 -3.38 5.28
C ASN A 61 -15.34 -2.97 5.84
N VAL A 62 -14.54 -2.32 5.01
CA VAL A 62 -13.15 -1.97 5.36
C VAL A 62 -13.06 -0.53 5.82
N GLU A 63 -12.65 -0.35 7.08
CA GLU A 63 -12.20 0.93 7.61
C GLU A 63 -10.70 1.06 7.36
N VAL A 64 -10.30 1.96 6.45
CA VAL A 64 -8.88 2.22 6.17
C VAL A 64 -8.37 3.31 7.10
N ILE A 65 -7.38 2.99 7.92
CA ILE A 65 -6.72 3.89 8.86
C ILE A 65 -5.42 4.39 8.24
N SER A 66 -5.33 5.71 8.09
CA SER A 66 -4.10 6.34 7.57
C SER A 66 -3.03 6.40 8.66
N ILE A 67 -1.88 5.75 8.41
CA ILE A 67 -0.76 5.72 9.35
C ILE A 67 0.50 6.24 8.64
N PRO A 68 1.23 7.19 9.25
CA PRO A 68 2.45 7.72 8.67
C PRO A 68 3.64 6.75 8.83
N GLY A 69 3.84 5.90 7.81
CA GLY A 69 4.99 5.02 7.70
C GLY A 69 4.77 3.58 8.17
N SER A 70 5.48 2.67 7.51
CA SER A 70 5.36 1.21 7.71
C SER A 70 5.67 0.77 9.14
N SER A 71 6.62 1.42 9.81
CA SER A 71 7.04 1.04 11.17
C SER A 71 5.90 1.16 12.18
N LEU A 72 5.12 2.26 12.14
CA LEU A 72 3.94 2.45 13.00
C LEU A 72 2.81 1.49 12.62
N ALA A 73 2.61 1.24 11.32
CA ALA A 73 1.61 0.29 10.85
C ALA A 73 1.92 -1.13 11.36
N ILE A 74 3.20 -1.55 11.33
CA ILE A 74 3.64 -2.85 11.88
C ILE A 74 3.36 -2.93 13.39
N GLN A 75 3.63 -1.88 14.16
CA GLN A 75 3.31 -1.86 15.59
C GLN A 75 1.81 -2.02 15.85
N ALA A 76 0.97 -1.31 15.12
CA ALA A 76 -0.49 -1.43 15.22
C ALA A 76 -1.00 -2.81 14.76
N MET A 77 -0.33 -3.45 13.80
CA MET A 77 -0.64 -4.82 13.40
C MET A 77 -0.28 -5.82 14.52
N LEU A 78 0.90 -5.69 15.11
CA LEU A 78 1.37 -6.60 16.15
C LEU A 78 0.58 -6.46 17.46
N SER A 79 0.03 -5.28 17.75
CA SER A 79 -0.91 -5.08 18.87
C SER A 79 -2.31 -5.66 18.60
N GLY A 80 -2.60 -6.07 17.36
CA GLY A 80 -3.90 -6.59 16.95
C GLY A 80 -4.93 -5.51 16.56
N GLU A 81 -4.56 -4.24 16.59
CA GLU A 81 -5.45 -3.13 16.22
C GLU A 81 -5.78 -3.11 14.73
N LEU A 82 -4.79 -3.42 13.90
CA LEU A 82 -4.90 -3.43 12.44
C LEU A 82 -4.42 -4.78 11.88
N PRO A 83 -5.30 -5.76 11.74
CA PRO A 83 -4.90 -7.12 11.37
C PRO A 83 -4.26 -7.25 9.98
N ILE A 84 -4.56 -6.33 9.07
CA ILE A 84 -3.96 -6.24 7.74
C ILE A 84 -3.41 -4.83 7.57
N ILE A 85 -2.19 -4.73 7.06
CA ILE A 85 -1.57 -3.44 6.77
C ILE A 85 -0.96 -3.43 5.35
N GLN A 86 -0.84 -2.24 4.82
CA GLN A 86 0.03 -1.99 3.67
C GLN A 86 1.34 -1.40 4.19
N ALA A 87 2.42 -2.14 3.99
CA ALA A 87 3.75 -1.80 4.47
C ALA A 87 4.82 -2.22 3.47
N GLY A 88 6.01 -1.67 3.61
CA GLY A 88 7.17 -2.01 2.78
C GLY A 88 8.47 -1.54 3.40
N GLY A 89 9.56 -1.69 2.66
CA GLY A 89 10.90 -1.51 3.18
C GLY A 89 11.39 -2.72 3.98
N ALA A 90 12.37 -2.53 4.83
CA ALA A 90 12.94 -3.61 5.65
C ALA A 90 12.07 -3.99 6.86
N GLY A 91 11.15 -3.12 7.27
CA GLY A 91 10.39 -3.25 8.51
C GLY A 91 9.67 -4.59 8.71
N PRO A 92 8.92 -5.12 7.73
CA PRO A 92 8.24 -6.42 7.88
C PRO A 92 9.21 -7.57 8.14
N ILE A 93 10.37 -7.59 7.47
CA ILE A 93 11.41 -8.61 7.64
C ILE A 93 12.11 -8.45 8.99
N GLN A 94 12.43 -7.21 9.37
CA GLN A 94 13.02 -6.91 10.68
C GLN A 94 12.12 -7.38 11.83
N ALA A 95 10.80 -7.14 11.73
CA ALA A 95 9.84 -7.62 12.71
C ALA A 95 9.85 -9.16 12.81
N ALA A 96 9.82 -9.87 11.69
CA ALA A 96 9.88 -11.32 11.66
C ALA A 96 11.21 -11.87 12.22
N LEU A 97 12.35 -11.30 11.84
CA LEU A 97 13.67 -11.66 12.40
C LEU A 97 13.77 -11.41 13.90
N SER A 98 12.99 -10.46 14.41
CA SER A 98 12.89 -10.17 15.86
C SER A 98 11.98 -11.17 16.60
N GLY A 99 11.39 -12.14 15.89
CA GLY A 99 10.61 -13.23 16.49
C GLY A 99 9.10 -13.02 16.45
N THR A 100 8.60 -12.02 15.71
CA THR A 100 7.15 -11.89 15.47
C THR A 100 6.69 -12.83 14.36
N ASP A 101 5.39 -13.10 14.30
CA ASP A 101 4.79 -13.94 13.25
C ASP A 101 4.36 -13.13 11.99
N THR A 102 5.05 -12.02 11.75
CA THR A 102 4.82 -11.15 10.57
C THR A 102 5.07 -11.90 9.26
N VAL A 103 4.17 -11.72 8.29
CA VAL A 103 4.26 -12.36 6.97
C VAL A 103 3.81 -11.43 5.86
N ILE A 104 4.55 -11.42 4.75
CA ILE A 104 4.25 -10.66 3.54
C ILE A 104 3.38 -11.53 2.62
N LEU A 105 2.21 -11.01 2.24
CA LEU A 105 1.25 -11.73 1.37
C LEU A 105 1.36 -11.31 -0.09
N ALA A 106 1.68 -10.04 -0.32
CA ALA A 106 1.73 -9.45 -1.66
C ALA A 106 2.76 -8.33 -1.73
N THR A 107 3.36 -8.13 -2.91
CA THR A 107 4.21 -6.98 -3.24
C THR A 107 3.65 -6.31 -4.49
N ILE A 108 2.99 -5.16 -4.34
CA ILE A 108 2.40 -4.42 -5.46
C ILE A 108 3.42 -3.48 -6.12
N VAL A 109 4.38 -2.97 -5.36
CA VAL A 109 5.49 -2.14 -5.85
C VAL A 109 6.79 -2.85 -5.50
N LYS A 110 7.50 -3.32 -6.54
CA LYS A 110 8.72 -4.12 -6.42
C LYS A 110 9.97 -3.44 -6.96
N LYS A 111 9.85 -2.32 -7.63
CA LYS A 111 10.96 -1.47 -8.08
C LYS A 111 10.84 -0.09 -7.45
N PHE A 112 11.97 0.53 -7.18
CA PHE A 112 11.97 1.90 -6.67
C PHE A 112 11.44 2.86 -7.74
N ASN A 113 10.60 3.80 -7.31
CA ASN A 113 10.25 5.03 -8.00
C ASN A 113 10.67 6.20 -7.11
N TRP A 114 11.94 6.23 -6.77
CA TRP A 114 12.55 7.15 -5.82
C TRP A 114 13.76 7.82 -6.43
N TRP A 115 13.99 9.06 -6.03
CA TRP A 115 15.14 9.87 -6.41
C TRP A 115 15.78 10.44 -5.15
N ILE A 116 17.10 10.60 -5.17
CA ILE A 116 17.79 11.35 -4.13
C ILE A 116 17.84 12.80 -4.57
N PHE A 117 17.27 13.66 -3.76
CA PHE A 117 17.41 15.11 -3.89
C PHE A 117 18.32 15.66 -2.83
N GLY A 118 19.09 16.69 -3.21
CA GLY A 118 19.97 17.43 -2.31
C GLY A 118 19.76 18.94 -2.41
N GLN A 119 20.24 19.66 -1.42
CA GLN A 119 20.29 21.12 -1.41
C GLN A 119 21.19 21.65 -2.53
N ALA A 120 21.03 22.92 -2.89
CA ALA A 120 21.78 23.56 -3.97
C ALA A 120 23.30 23.49 -3.82
N GLY A 121 23.82 23.40 -2.60
CA GLY A 121 25.26 23.24 -2.32
C GLY A 121 25.81 21.82 -2.44
N ILE A 122 24.95 20.81 -2.70
CA ILE A 122 25.35 19.41 -2.88
C ILE A 122 25.35 19.12 -4.38
N ALA A 123 26.52 18.86 -4.96
CA ALA A 123 26.65 18.62 -6.39
C ALA A 123 26.50 17.16 -6.78
N ARG A 124 26.91 16.23 -5.91
CA ARG A 124 26.92 14.78 -6.11
C ARG A 124 26.80 14.05 -4.78
N MET A 125 26.55 12.74 -4.83
CA MET A 125 26.30 11.92 -3.64
C MET A 125 27.49 11.91 -2.66
N GLU A 126 28.72 11.92 -3.16
CA GLU A 126 29.95 11.90 -2.35
C GLU A 126 30.11 13.15 -1.46
N ASP A 127 29.53 14.28 -1.85
CA ASP A 127 29.53 15.53 -1.08
C ASP A 127 28.70 15.41 0.22
N LEU A 128 27.95 14.32 0.38
CA LEU A 128 27.14 14.05 1.58
C LEU A 128 27.98 13.53 2.76
N LYS A 129 29.25 13.23 2.58
CA LYS A 129 30.11 12.79 3.70
C LYS A 129 30.14 13.85 4.81
N GLY A 130 29.87 13.44 6.05
CA GLY A 130 29.74 14.33 7.21
C GLY A 130 28.47 15.19 7.24
N LYS A 131 27.52 14.97 6.31
CA LYS A 131 26.26 15.73 6.23
C LYS A 131 25.10 14.98 6.88
N VAL A 132 23.98 15.67 6.98
CA VAL A 132 22.72 15.12 7.50
C VAL A 132 21.82 14.69 6.34
N PHE A 133 21.35 13.45 6.37
CA PHE A 133 20.44 12.87 5.39
C PHE A 133 19.08 12.59 6.03
N GLY A 134 18.01 13.04 5.38
CA GLY A 134 16.66 12.89 5.87
C GLY A 134 15.99 11.59 5.38
N THR A 135 15.24 10.95 6.25
CA THR A 135 14.30 9.89 5.89
C THR A 135 12.96 10.13 6.60
N THR A 136 11.85 9.62 6.07
CA THR A 136 10.56 9.81 6.74
C THR A 136 10.57 9.16 8.13
N ARG A 137 10.82 7.86 8.19
CA ARG A 137 11.02 7.09 9.44
C ARG A 137 11.94 5.92 9.17
N PHE A 138 12.68 5.47 10.18
CA PHE A 138 13.53 4.29 10.05
C PHE A 138 12.69 3.01 9.82
N GLY A 139 13.23 2.09 9.02
CA GLY A 139 12.58 0.85 8.60
C GLY A 139 11.51 1.00 7.50
N THR A 140 11.26 2.23 6.99
CA THR A 140 10.32 2.49 5.90
C THR A 140 10.96 2.37 4.52
N GLN A 141 10.15 2.55 3.47
CA GLN A 141 10.64 2.58 2.08
C GLN A 141 11.66 3.70 1.84
N SER A 142 11.45 4.90 2.43
CA SER A 142 12.38 6.01 2.28
C SER A 142 13.73 5.74 2.95
N ASP A 143 13.72 5.08 4.11
CA ASP A 143 14.94 4.67 4.79
C ASP A 143 15.71 3.63 3.97
N LEU A 144 15.00 2.63 3.44
CA LEU A 144 15.59 1.64 2.55
C LEU A 144 16.23 2.30 1.31
N ALA A 145 15.48 3.17 0.62
CA ALA A 145 15.97 3.89 -0.55
C ALA A 145 17.20 4.74 -0.23
N SER A 146 17.16 5.46 0.91
CA SER A 146 18.27 6.29 1.39
C SER A 146 19.55 5.47 1.62
N ARG A 147 19.43 4.36 2.35
CA ARG A 147 20.57 3.49 2.70
C ARG A 147 21.18 2.84 1.46
N ILE A 148 20.35 2.38 0.53
CA ILE A 148 20.82 1.81 -0.74
C ILE A 148 21.56 2.88 -1.56
N ALA A 149 20.99 4.08 -1.71
CA ALA A 149 21.62 5.17 -2.46
C ALA A 149 22.98 5.58 -1.88
N LEU A 150 23.05 5.75 -0.56
CA LEU A 150 24.30 6.10 0.13
C LEU A 150 25.37 5.03 -0.08
N ARG A 151 25.04 3.74 0.10
CA ARG A 151 26.01 2.65 -0.10
C ARG A 151 26.47 2.55 -1.55
N LYS A 152 25.58 2.76 -2.53
CA LYS A 152 25.98 2.81 -3.94
C LYS A 152 26.97 3.95 -4.24
N ALA A 153 26.91 5.03 -3.48
CA ALA A 153 27.86 6.13 -3.55
C ALA A 153 29.12 5.92 -2.67
N GLY A 154 29.31 4.74 -2.09
CA GLY A 154 30.44 4.44 -1.22
C GLY A 154 30.36 5.05 0.19
N LEU A 155 29.19 5.55 0.59
CA LEU A 155 28.93 6.15 1.90
C LEU A 155 28.19 5.17 2.80
N GLU A 156 28.71 4.92 4.00
CA GLU A 156 28.02 4.05 4.96
C GLU A 156 27.04 4.88 5.80
N PRO A 157 25.72 4.57 5.75
CA PRO A 157 24.71 5.23 6.57
C PRO A 157 25.06 5.14 8.06
N ASP A 158 24.72 6.17 8.82
CA ASP A 158 24.95 6.31 10.26
C ASP A 158 26.44 6.45 10.67
N ARG A 159 27.39 6.18 9.75
CA ARG A 159 28.83 6.37 9.98
C ARG A 159 29.36 7.57 9.19
N ASP A 160 29.20 7.56 7.87
CA ASP A 160 29.72 8.61 6.99
C ASP A 160 28.72 9.75 6.81
N VAL A 161 27.43 9.48 7.07
CA VAL A 161 26.30 10.41 6.93
C VAL A 161 25.39 10.24 8.15
N THR A 162 25.01 11.34 8.79
CA THR A 162 24.05 11.31 9.90
C THR A 162 22.64 11.14 9.36
N MET A 163 21.97 10.03 9.71
CA MET A 163 20.58 9.78 9.32
C MET A 163 19.62 10.35 10.36
N ILE A 164 18.60 11.12 9.93
CA ILE A 164 17.54 11.62 10.82
C ILE A 164 16.13 11.38 10.27
N GLN A 165 15.17 11.24 11.17
CA GLN A 165 13.76 11.12 10.81
C GLN A 165 13.11 12.50 10.66
N THR A 166 12.37 12.72 9.57
CA THR A 166 11.72 13.99 9.24
C THR A 166 10.21 13.96 9.37
N GLY A 167 9.61 12.78 9.51
CA GLY A 167 8.16 12.59 9.66
C GLY A 167 7.49 12.05 8.41
N GLY A 168 7.08 12.89 7.50
CA GLY A 168 6.41 12.52 6.24
C GLY A 168 7.16 13.04 5.00
N PRO A 169 6.68 12.71 3.77
CA PRO A 169 7.32 13.16 2.53
C PRO A 169 7.38 14.68 2.37
N ALA A 170 6.30 15.39 2.69
CA ALA A 170 6.26 16.85 2.60
C ALA A 170 7.20 17.51 3.62
N GLU A 171 7.21 17.00 4.86
CA GLU A 171 8.11 17.45 5.92
C GLU A 171 9.57 17.20 5.54
N THR A 172 9.86 16.12 4.82
CA THR A 172 11.22 15.81 4.32
C THR A 172 11.67 16.85 3.29
N VAL A 173 10.81 17.20 2.34
CA VAL A 173 11.10 18.25 1.35
C VAL A 173 11.31 19.61 2.04
N MET A 174 10.46 19.96 3.01
CA MET A 174 10.60 21.21 3.78
C MET A 174 11.87 21.21 4.63
N ALA A 175 12.28 20.07 5.21
CA ALA A 175 13.52 19.97 5.97
C ALA A 175 14.76 20.21 5.09
N MET A 176 14.74 19.78 3.82
CA MET A 176 15.78 20.13 2.84
C MET A 176 15.72 21.60 2.45
N ALA A 177 14.52 22.14 2.14
CA ALA A 177 14.36 23.52 1.74
C ALA A 177 14.80 24.53 2.82
N THR A 178 14.65 24.17 4.10
CA THR A 178 15.03 25.00 5.26
C THR A 178 16.45 24.73 5.79
N GLY A 179 17.21 23.82 5.21
CA GLY A 179 18.57 23.53 5.61
C GLY A 179 18.73 22.55 6.76
N LYS A 180 17.68 21.96 7.27
CA LYS A 180 17.74 20.98 8.37
C LYS A 180 18.38 19.65 7.95
N VAL A 181 18.16 19.24 6.70
CA VAL A 181 18.81 18.09 6.08
C VAL A 181 19.41 18.51 4.73
N HIS A 182 20.51 17.89 4.34
CA HIS A 182 21.24 18.23 3.14
C HIS A 182 20.75 17.45 1.92
N ALA A 183 20.27 16.26 2.12
CA ALA A 183 19.67 15.42 1.08
C ALA A 183 18.66 14.44 1.66
N ALA A 184 17.79 13.87 0.81
CA ALA A 184 16.83 12.85 1.17
C ALA A 184 16.37 12.04 -0.04
N ALA A 185 15.84 10.84 0.20
CA ALA A 185 15.13 10.06 -0.79
C ALA A 185 13.67 10.55 -0.88
N ILE A 186 13.24 10.91 -2.09
CA ILE A 186 11.92 11.47 -2.38
C ILE A 186 11.23 10.64 -3.46
N SER A 187 9.93 10.42 -3.30
CA SER A 187 9.06 9.77 -4.30
C SER A 187 7.85 10.63 -4.64
N PRO A 188 7.17 10.38 -5.78
CA PRO A 188 5.90 11.06 -6.09
C PRO A 188 4.85 10.87 -4.99
N PRO A 189 4.07 11.90 -4.67
CA PRO A 189 3.96 13.19 -5.37
C PRO A 189 4.98 14.27 -4.92
N ALA A 190 5.85 14.01 -3.96
CA ALA A 190 6.75 15.01 -3.38
C ALA A 190 7.95 15.40 -4.31
N THR A 191 8.22 14.63 -5.37
CA THR A 191 9.24 14.93 -6.37
C THR A 191 9.07 16.28 -7.01
N LEU A 192 7.84 16.61 -7.43
CA LEU A 192 7.58 17.90 -8.05
C LEU A 192 7.75 19.06 -7.07
N GLN A 193 7.35 18.87 -5.80
CA GLN A 193 7.61 19.86 -4.76
C GLN A 193 9.11 20.10 -4.56
N ALA A 194 9.92 19.03 -4.54
CA ALA A 194 11.37 19.14 -4.46
C ALA A 194 11.96 19.95 -5.62
N LYS A 195 11.49 19.69 -6.85
CA LYS A 195 11.87 20.47 -8.04
C LYS A 195 11.48 21.95 -7.94
N ARG A 196 10.27 22.26 -7.44
CA ARG A 196 9.78 23.65 -7.22
C ARG A 196 10.63 24.42 -6.19
N PHE A 197 11.15 23.72 -5.18
CA PHE A 197 12.15 24.27 -4.24
C PHE A 197 13.57 24.33 -4.80
N LYS A 198 13.76 24.02 -6.09
CA LYS A 198 15.08 23.99 -6.77
C LYS A 198 16.08 23.06 -6.09
N LEU A 199 15.60 22.00 -5.43
CA LEU A 199 16.45 20.93 -4.93
C LEU A 199 17.03 20.18 -6.13
N LYS A 200 18.28 19.76 -6.03
CA LYS A 200 19.01 19.09 -7.11
C LYS A 200 18.79 17.59 -7.03
N GLU A 201 18.45 16.97 -8.13
CA GLU A 201 18.49 15.51 -8.26
C GLU A 201 19.95 15.04 -8.28
N LEU A 202 20.29 14.12 -7.37
CA LEU A 202 21.63 13.57 -7.21
C LEU A 202 21.73 12.13 -7.72
N MET A 203 20.64 11.35 -7.61
CA MET A 203 20.63 9.95 -8.03
C MET A 203 19.19 9.51 -8.35
N ASP A 204 19.03 8.79 -9.46
CA ASP A 204 17.79 8.12 -9.86
C ASP A 204 17.85 6.63 -9.48
N LEU A 205 17.00 6.21 -8.52
CA LEU A 205 16.92 4.82 -8.09
C LEU A 205 16.00 3.97 -8.96
N THR A 206 15.25 4.57 -9.90
CA THR A 206 14.41 3.81 -10.84
C THR A 206 15.26 2.97 -11.80
N THR A 207 16.51 3.34 -11.99
CA THR A 207 17.49 2.65 -12.84
C THR A 207 18.06 1.38 -12.22
N LEU A 208 17.74 1.10 -10.95
CA LEU A 208 18.22 -0.10 -10.28
C LEU A 208 17.49 -1.33 -10.80
N ASP A 209 18.25 -2.27 -11.35
CA ASP A 209 17.70 -3.55 -11.83
C ASP A 209 17.70 -4.62 -10.72
N VAL A 210 17.10 -4.27 -9.58
CA VAL A 210 16.93 -5.16 -8.43
C VAL A 210 15.51 -4.99 -7.90
N GLU A 211 14.86 -6.09 -7.58
CA GLU A 211 13.56 -6.06 -6.95
C GLU A 211 13.68 -5.95 -5.43
N TYR A 212 12.79 -5.19 -4.84
CA TYR A 212 12.64 -5.01 -3.40
C TYR A 212 11.16 -5.10 -3.00
N HIS A 213 10.88 -5.49 -1.76
CA HIS A 213 9.54 -5.29 -1.18
C HIS A 213 9.35 -3.80 -0.88
N VAL A 214 9.12 -3.00 -1.93
CA VAL A 214 8.94 -1.55 -1.77
C VAL A 214 7.61 -1.27 -1.09
N ASN A 215 6.53 -1.95 -1.51
CA ASN A 215 5.24 -1.87 -0.82
C ASN A 215 4.33 -3.06 -1.16
N GLY A 216 3.52 -3.47 -0.18
CA GLY A 216 2.57 -4.56 -0.34
C GLY A 216 1.72 -4.84 0.89
N VAL A 217 1.06 -5.98 0.89
CA VAL A 217 0.17 -6.43 1.96
C VAL A 217 0.92 -7.28 2.96
N VAL A 218 0.80 -6.93 4.23
CA VAL A 218 1.45 -7.61 5.35
C VAL A 218 0.39 -7.92 6.43
N THR A 219 0.54 -9.06 7.08
CA THR A 219 -0.30 -9.50 8.21
C THR A 219 0.53 -10.35 9.18
N THR A 220 -0.12 -10.97 10.16
CA THR A 220 0.49 -12.01 11.00
C THR A 220 0.05 -13.40 10.53
N ARG A 221 0.91 -14.41 10.67
CA ARG A 221 0.55 -15.81 10.35
C ARG A 221 -0.65 -16.29 11.16
N ARG A 222 -0.76 -15.84 12.41
CA ARG A 222 -1.90 -16.14 13.29
C ARG A 222 -3.19 -15.61 12.70
N TYR A 223 -3.22 -14.33 12.31
CA TYR A 223 -4.41 -13.73 11.72
C TYR A 223 -4.78 -14.41 10.40
N LEU A 224 -3.81 -14.62 9.52
CA LEU A 224 -4.00 -15.33 8.25
C LEU A 224 -4.64 -16.70 8.46
N LYS A 225 -4.12 -17.50 9.39
CA LYS A 225 -4.64 -18.86 9.68
C LYS A 225 -6.09 -18.83 10.18
N SER A 226 -6.45 -17.86 11.01
CA SER A 226 -7.79 -17.79 11.60
C SER A 226 -8.82 -17.10 10.72
N ASN A 227 -8.39 -16.32 9.69
CA ASN A 227 -9.25 -15.46 8.87
C ASN A 227 -8.90 -15.55 7.38
N GLU A 228 -8.51 -16.75 6.90
CA GLU A 228 -8.01 -16.93 5.53
C GLU A 228 -9.00 -16.45 4.47
N ASP A 229 -10.31 -16.69 4.67
CA ASP A 229 -11.34 -16.22 3.75
C ASP A 229 -11.44 -14.69 3.70
N ILE A 230 -11.35 -14.00 4.84
CA ILE A 230 -11.33 -12.54 4.89
C ILE A 230 -10.09 -12.00 4.14
N VAL A 231 -8.92 -12.59 4.36
CA VAL A 231 -7.68 -12.21 3.69
C VAL A 231 -7.76 -12.45 2.18
N ARG A 232 -8.35 -13.56 1.73
CA ARG A 232 -8.58 -13.87 0.31
C ARG A 232 -9.46 -12.83 -0.35
N ARG A 233 -10.59 -12.48 0.27
CA ARG A 233 -11.52 -11.46 -0.23
C ARG A 233 -10.88 -10.07 -0.24
N PHE A 234 -10.07 -9.76 0.78
CA PHE A 234 -9.30 -8.52 0.83
C PHE A 234 -8.30 -8.43 -0.34
N LEU A 235 -7.50 -9.47 -0.57
CA LEU A 235 -6.55 -9.51 -1.68
C LEU A 235 -7.25 -9.41 -3.04
N ARG A 236 -8.42 -10.00 -3.19
CA ARG A 236 -9.26 -9.84 -4.38
C ARG A 236 -9.60 -8.38 -4.65
N ALA A 237 -10.18 -7.70 -3.66
CA ALA A 237 -10.53 -6.29 -3.74
C ALA A 237 -9.30 -5.40 -4.00
N TYR A 238 -8.20 -5.70 -3.34
CA TYR A 238 -6.93 -5.00 -3.46
C TYR A 238 -6.36 -5.07 -4.89
N ILE A 239 -6.38 -6.24 -5.50
CA ILE A 239 -5.93 -6.46 -6.89
C ILE A 239 -6.87 -5.76 -7.88
N GLU A 240 -8.20 -5.86 -7.70
CA GLU A 240 -9.18 -5.16 -8.56
C GLU A 240 -8.97 -3.64 -8.52
N GLY A 241 -8.79 -3.07 -7.33
CA GLY A 241 -8.54 -1.64 -7.17
C GLY A 241 -7.25 -1.19 -7.87
N ALA A 242 -6.19 -1.98 -7.73
CA ALA A 242 -4.92 -1.71 -8.39
C ALA A 242 -5.03 -1.77 -9.92
N VAL A 243 -5.63 -2.82 -10.46
CA VAL A 243 -5.83 -2.98 -11.92
C VAL A 243 -6.70 -1.86 -12.48
N ARG A 244 -7.80 -1.50 -11.79
CA ARG A 244 -8.62 -0.37 -12.22
C ARG A 244 -7.82 0.92 -12.27
N ALA A 245 -7.04 1.21 -11.24
CA ALA A 245 -6.23 2.42 -11.21
C ALA A 245 -5.20 2.48 -12.36
N MET A 246 -4.60 1.34 -12.72
CA MET A 246 -3.67 1.26 -13.85
C MET A 246 -4.35 1.51 -15.20
N ARG A 247 -5.64 1.21 -15.34
CA ARG A 247 -6.38 1.26 -16.61
C ARG A 247 -7.29 2.48 -16.76
N ASP A 248 -7.82 2.96 -15.65
CA ASP A 248 -8.72 4.11 -15.57
C ASP A 248 -7.99 5.30 -14.93
N ARG A 249 -7.31 6.07 -15.80
CA ARG A 249 -6.55 7.25 -15.38
C ARG A 249 -7.42 8.27 -14.65
N ALA A 250 -8.66 8.48 -15.10
CA ALA A 250 -9.56 9.47 -14.49
C ALA A 250 -9.92 9.06 -13.05
N PHE A 251 -10.24 7.77 -12.84
CA PHE A 251 -10.47 7.21 -11.50
C PHE A 251 -9.23 7.34 -10.61
N ALA A 252 -8.04 7.00 -11.13
CA ALA A 252 -6.80 7.08 -10.37
C ALA A 252 -6.48 8.53 -9.95
N ILE A 253 -6.56 9.48 -10.89
CA ILE A 253 -6.32 10.91 -10.64
C ILE A 253 -7.30 11.46 -9.61
N LYS A 254 -8.61 11.18 -9.76
CA LYS A 254 -9.63 11.61 -8.81
C LYS A 254 -9.35 11.08 -7.40
N THR A 255 -9.01 9.81 -7.30
CA THR A 255 -8.70 9.17 -6.01
C THR A 255 -7.44 9.76 -5.39
N MET A 256 -6.36 9.89 -6.16
CA MET A 256 -5.11 10.50 -5.68
C MET A 256 -5.34 11.94 -5.21
N GLY A 257 -6.06 12.76 -5.98
CA GLY A 257 -6.37 14.14 -5.60
C GLY A 257 -7.06 14.25 -4.24
N LYS A 258 -8.03 13.35 -3.98
CA LYS A 258 -8.73 13.25 -2.70
C LYS A 258 -7.77 12.98 -1.53
N TYR A 259 -6.90 11.98 -1.66
CA TYR A 259 -6.04 11.54 -0.55
C TYR A 259 -4.74 12.32 -0.41
N PHE A 260 -4.21 12.87 -1.49
CA PHE A 260 -3.08 13.81 -1.45
C PHE A 260 -3.53 15.25 -1.10
N ARG A 261 -4.86 15.50 -1.10
CA ARG A 261 -5.45 16.83 -0.85
C ARG A 261 -4.88 17.88 -1.80
N THR A 262 -4.84 17.55 -3.08
CA THR A 262 -4.36 18.45 -4.14
C THR A 262 -5.21 18.30 -5.39
N ASP A 263 -5.39 19.38 -6.10
CA ASP A 263 -5.97 19.47 -7.44
C ASP A 263 -4.94 19.87 -8.52
N ASP A 264 -3.66 19.95 -8.10
CA ASP A 264 -2.54 20.26 -8.97
C ASP A 264 -2.39 19.16 -10.02
N LYS A 265 -2.80 19.51 -11.25
CA LYS A 265 -2.84 18.57 -12.36
C LYS A 265 -1.47 18.01 -12.71
N GLU A 266 -0.42 18.84 -12.66
CA GLU A 266 0.95 18.42 -12.97
C GLU A 266 1.44 17.36 -11.96
N VAL A 267 1.19 17.60 -10.66
CA VAL A 267 1.51 16.67 -9.57
C VAL A 267 0.80 15.34 -9.77
N LEU A 268 -0.50 15.39 -10.07
CA LEU A 268 -1.31 14.17 -10.21
C LEU A 268 -0.94 13.38 -11.47
N ASP A 269 -0.68 14.08 -12.58
CA ASP A 269 -0.29 13.47 -13.85
C ASP A 269 1.08 12.78 -13.75
N GLU A 270 2.10 13.49 -13.23
CA GLU A 270 3.44 12.91 -13.00
C GLU A 270 3.34 11.70 -12.06
N THR A 271 2.60 11.82 -10.98
CA THR A 271 2.42 10.73 -10.00
C THR A 271 1.76 9.51 -10.64
N TYR A 272 0.73 9.70 -11.45
CA TYR A 272 0.06 8.61 -12.15
C TYR A 272 1.01 7.85 -13.06
N GLU A 273 1.71 8.55 -13.95
CA GLU A 273 2.60 7.91 -14.93
C GLU A 273 3.77 7.17 -14.24
N LEU A 274 4.42 7.81 -13.26
CA LEU A 274 5.60 7.25 -12.62
C LEU A 274 5.30 6.17 -11.57
N SER A 275 4.12 6.20 -10.94
CA SER A 275 3.89 5.36 -9.77
C SER A 275 2.76 4.37 -9.91
N ILE A 276 1.73 4.67 -10.67
CA ILE A 276 0.55 3.80 -10.80
C ILE A 276 0.63 2.97 -12.08
N LYS A 277 0.69 3.65 -13.23
CA LYS A 277 0.67 2.99 -14.53
C LYS A 277 1.85 2.08 -14.76
N SER A 278 3.06 2.51 -14.41
CA SER A 278 4.31 1.76 -14.57
C SER A 278 4.86 1.16 -13.29
N GLY A 279 4.39 1.60 -12.11
CA GLY A 279 4.92 1.22 -10.83
C GLY A 279 4.23 0.02 -10.17
N PHE A 280 2.94 -0.21 -10.46
CA PHE A 280 2.21 -1.34 -9.90
C PHE A 280 2.48 -2.63 -10.67
N THR A 281 2.65 -3.72 -9.94
CA THR A 281 2.86 -5.06 -10.49
C THR A 281 1.68 -5.96 -10.16
N VAL A 282 1.08 -6.58 -11.19
CA VAL A 282 -0.05 -7.50 -11.05
C VAL A 282 0.21 -8.71 -11.95
N PRO A 283 0.12 -9.96 -11.44
CA PRO A 283 -0.19 -10.35 -10.05
C PRO A 283 0.89 -9.89 -9.06
N PRO A 284 0.50 -9.52 -7.81
CA PRO A 284 1.41 -8.93 -6.84
C PRO A 284 2.13 -10.01 -6.00
N TYR A 285 2.84 -10.94 -6.64
CA TYR A 285 3.63 -11.93 -5.90
C TYR A 285 4.65 -11.26 -4.99
N PRO A 286 4.84 -11.75 -3.74
CA PRO A 286 5.91 -11.28 -2.87
C PRO A 286 7.27 -11.29 -3.59
N ALA A 287 7.97 -10.18 -3.54
CA ALA A 287 9.22 -9.99 -4.28
C ALA A 287 10.25 -9.21 -3.45
N GLY A 288 11.52 -9.31 -3.82
CA GLY A 288 12.61 -8.50 -3.27
C GLY A 288 13.11 -8.91 -1.90
N ILE A 289 12.70 -10.05 -1.37
CA ILE A 289 13.11 -10.52 -0.04
C ILE A 289 14.62 -10.86 0.03
N PRO A 290 15.21 -11.53 -0.99
CA PRO A 290 16.66 -11.80 -0.97
C PRO A 290 17.50 -10.55 -0.84
N ALA A 291 17.19 -9.49 -1.60
CA ALA A 291 17.92 -8.23 -1.56
C ALA A 291 17.81 -7.54 -0.19
N LEU A 292 16.63 -7.59 0.43
CA LEU A 292 16.41 -7.06 1.77
C LEU A 292 17.18 -7.85 2.84
N LEU A 293 17.22 -9.17 2.77
CA LEU A 293 17.99 -10.00 3.69
C LEU A 293 19.48 -9.68 3.58
N GLN A 294 20.02 -9.62 2.37
CA GLN A 294 21.43 -9.25 2.12
C GLN A 294 21.76 -7.87 2.71
N ASP A 295 20.87 -6.91 2.60
CA ASP A 295 21.06 -5.58 3.19
C ASP A 295 21.02 -5.63 4.73
N LEU A 296 20.09 -6.43 5.29
CA LEU A 296 19.92 -6.59 6.73
C LEU A 296 21.04 -7.40 7.41
N GLU A 297 21.77 -8.24 6.70
CA GLU A 297 22.90 -8.99 7.27
C GLU A 297 23.95 -8.08 7.95
N ARG A 298 24.05 -6.83 7.52
CA ARG A 298 24.96 -5.84 8.06
C ARG A 298 24.59 -5.38 9.48
N THR A 299 23.29 -5.40 9.81
CA THR A 299 22.77 -4.84 11.06
C THR A 299 22.05 -5.88 11.93
N MET A 300 21.61 -6.97 11.31
CA MET A 300 20.88 -8.04 11.98
C MET A 300 21.50 -9.41 11.66
N PRO A 301 22.33 -9.98 12.56
CA PRO A 301 23.01 -11.26 12.33
C PRO A 301 22.05 -12.42 11.97
N LYS A 302 20.82 -12.38 12.47
CA LYS A 302 19.78 -13.38 12.14
C LYS A 302 19.33 -13.35 10.66
N ALA A 303 19.63 -12.30 9.91
CA ALA A 303 19.36 -12.26 8.47
C ALA A 303 20.28 -13.21 7.70
N LYS A 304 21.50 -13.48 8.23
CA LYS A 304 22.46 -14.38 7.60
C LYS A 304 21.91 -15.81 7.62
N GLY A 305 21.73 -16.38 6.43
CA GLY A 305 21.20 -17.73 6.27
C GLY A 305 19.67 -17.85 6.42
N ALA A 306 18.95 -16.76 6.66
CA ALA A 306 17.51 -16.76 6.64
C ALA A 306 16.97 -17.02 5.23
N LYS A 307 15.93 -17.87 5.11
CA LYS A 307 15.36 -18.21 3.81
C LYS A 307 14.27 -17.21 3.42
N PRO A 308 14.24 -16.71 2.19
CA PRO A 308 13.19 -15.79 1.74
C PRO A 308 11.76 -16.28 2.00
N ASP A 309 11.53 -17.59 1.87
CA ASP A 309 10.23 -18.22 2.09
C ASP A 309 9.74 -18.14 3.55
N ASP A 310 10.64 -17.92 4.52
CA ASP A 310 10.27 -17.75 5.92
C ASP A 310 9.49 -16.46 6.18
N PHE A 311 9.54 -15.50 5.25
CA PHE A 311 8.93 -14.17 5.39
C PHE A 311 7.67 -13.96 4.55
N ILE A 312 7.31 -14.92 3.71
CA ILE A 312 6.21 -14.78 2.76
C ILE A 312 5.15 -15.86 2.91
N ASP A 313 3.94 -15.56 2.46
CA ASP A 313 2.91 -16.54 2.15
C ASP A 313 2.16 -16.10 0.88
N ASN A 314 2.50 -16.68 -0.25
CA ASN A 314 1.96 -16.33 -1.56
C ASN A 314 0.79 -17.23 -2.00
N ARG A 315 0.31 -18.17 -1.15
CA ARG A 315 -0.72 -19.15 -1.52
C ARG A 315 -1.97 -18.49 -2.08
N LEU A 316 -2.48 -17.46 -1.41
CA LEU A 316 -3.71 -16.78 -1.82
C LEU A 316 -3.53 -15.95 -3.10
N VAL A 317 -2.39 -15.29 -3.30
CA VAL A 317 -2.09 -14.60 -4.56
C VAL A 317 -1.98 -15.61 -5.70
N ARG A 318 -1.32 -16.74 -5.48
CA ARG A 318 -1.19 -17.83 -6.46
C ARG A 318 -2.56 -18.42 -6.82
N GLU A 319 -3.42 -18.67 -5.84
CA GLU A 319 -4.79 -19.15 -6.06
C GLU A 319 -5.58 -18.19 -6.96
N LEU A 320 -5.54 -16.88 -6.65
CA LEU A 320 -6.21 -15.85 -7.45
C LEU A 320 -5.68 -15.76 -8.88
N ASP A 321 -4.38 -15.92 -9.07
CA ASP A 321 -3.76 -15.89 -10.40
C ASP A 321 -4.14 -17.16 -11.20
N GLN A 322 -3.97 -18.34 -10.61
CA GLN A 322 -4.27 -19.63 -11.25
C GLN A 322 -5.77 -19.82 -11.55
N SER A 323 -6.67 -19.18 -10.79
CA SER A 323 -8.12 -19.18 -11.09
C SER A 323 -8.50 -18.42 -12.37
N GLY A 324 -7.55 -17.72 -12.99
CA GLY A 324 -7.81 -16.84 -14.14
C GLY A 324 -8.36 -15.46 -13.75
N PHE A 325 -8.59 -15.18 -12.46
CA PHE A 325 -9.12 -13.91 -11.97
C PHE A 325 -8.26 -12.72 -12.41
N VAL A 326 -6.95 -12.78 -12.17
CA VAL A 326 -6.03 -11.71 -12.55
C VAL A 326 -6.00 -11.51 -14.07
N LYS A 327 -5.95 -12.60 -14.83
CA LYS A 327 -5.98 -12.56 -16.30
C LYS A 327 -7.26 -11.90 -16.84
N ALA A 328 -8.41 -12.21 -16.25
CA ALA A 328 -9.70 -11.61 -16.64
C ALA A 328 -9.71 -10.10 -16.37
N LEU A 329 -9.23 -9.66 -15.21
CA LEU A 329 -9.12 -8.25 -14.87
C LEU A 329 -8.20 -7.49 -15.84
N LEU A 330 -7.03 -8.05 -16.16
CA LEU A 330 -6.09 -7.44 -17.10
C LEU A 330 -6.63 -7.40 -18.53
N ALA A 331 -7.50 -8.34 -18.90
CA ALA A 331 -8.21 -8.33 -20.19
C ALA A 331 -9.43 -7.38 -20.24
N GLY A 332 -9.85 -6.80 -19.09
CA GLY A 332 -11.01 -5.90 -19.03
C GLY A 332 -12.36 -6.62 -18.98
N LYS A 333 -12.34 -7.85 -18.50
CA LYS A 333 -13.54 -8.68 -18.34
C LYS A 333 -14.02 -8.68 -16.90
#